data_daa46b8ebec9a9c4c66cb233b82316a3
#
_entry.id   daa46b8ebec9a9c4c66cb233b82316a3
#
_cell.length_a   1.000
_cell.length_b   1.000
_cell.length_c   1.000
_cell.angle_alpha   90.00
_cell.angle_beta   90.00
_cell.angle_gamma   90.00
#
_symmetry.space_group_name_H-M   'P 1'
#
loop_
_entity.id
_entity.type
_entity.pdbx_description
1 polymer ?
#
loop_
_entity_poly.entity_id
_entity_poly.type
_entity_poly.pdbx_seq_one_letter_code
_entity_poly.pdbx_strand_id
1 'polypeptide(L)'
;MSRPPRSARESIFAHGVGFDCVYQGVMCAVLTLAAFFIGHHMEYGVWTLTNSPDGTTMAFLTLSMAEIFHSFNMRAHRASIFTLRTPNWTLVGAAAASLALTTLCIYVPFLADAFDFTAISAAEYAVAMGLAVLVIPVVELVKCVQRAVEKRAAHA
;
A
#
# COMPACT_ATOMS: atom_id res chain seq x y z
N MET A 1 4.14 -27.94 -2.58
CA MET A 1 3.05 -27.82 -1.61
C MET A 1 3.24 -28.87 -0.52
N SER A 2 4.04 -28.57 0.51
CA SER A 2 4.46 -29.56 1.52
C SER A 2 4.05 -29.17 2.96
N ARG A 3 3.18 -28.18 3.13
CA ARG A 3 2.62 -27.85 4.45
C ARG A 3 1.19 -28.36 4.56
N PRO A 4 0.84 -29.03 5.69
CA PRO A 4 -0.54 -29.47 5.93
C PRO A 4 -1.48 -28.25 5.99
N PRO A 5 -2.79 -28.43 5.68
CA PRO A 5 -3.77 -27.37 5.81
C PRO A 5 -3.81 -26.84 7.25
N ARG A 6 -4.02 -25.55 7.40
CA ARG A 6 -4.15 -24.88 8.70
C ARG A 6 -5.35 -25.46 9.48
N SER A 7 -5.18 -25.70 10.78
CA SER A 7 -6.28 -26.24 11.58
C SER A 7 -7.37 -25.16 11.78
N ALA A 8 -8.64 -25.57 11.73
CA ALA A 8 -9.78 -24.66 11.89
C ALA A 8 -9.88 -24.01 13.28
N ARG A 9 -9.09 -24.50 14.25
CA ARG A 9 -9.02 -23.97 15.64
C ARG A 9 -7.88 -22.99 15.86
N GLU A 10 -7.03 -22.79 14.86
CA GLU A 10 -5.88 -21.91 14.98
C GLU A 10 -6.29 -20.45 14.75
N SER A 11 -5.90 -19.55 15.68
CA SER A 11 -6.20 -18.12 15.54
C SER A 11 -5.64 -17.56 14.24
N ILE A 12 -6.40 -16.70 13.58
CA ILE A 12 -5.98 -15.97 12.37
C ILE A 12 -4.68 -15.17 12.62
N PHE A 13 -4.49 -14.73 13.87
CA PHE A 13 -3.32 -13.95 14.31
C PHE A 13 -2.14 -14.80 14.80
N ALA A 14 -2.21 -16.14 14.71
CA ALA A 14 -1.10 -17.01 15.06
C ALA A 14 0.11 -16.80 14.13
N HIS A 15 1.28 -17.23 14.59
CA HIS A 15 2.55 -17.21 13.82
C HIS A 15 3.01 -15.81 13.32
N GLY A 16 2.74 -14.74 14.09
CA GLY A 16 3.20 -13.39 13.77
C GLY A 16 2.33 -12.60 12.79
N VAL A 17 1.24 -13.20 12.27
CA VAL A 17 0.31 -12.52 11.35
C VAL A 17 -0.33 -11.29 12.00
N GLY A 18 -0.58 -11.31 13.32
CA GLY A 18 -1.09 -10.15 14.04
C GLY A 18 -0.13 -8.96 14.01
N PHE A 19 1.16 -9.21 14.20
CA PHE A 19 2.19 -8.16 14.10
C PHE A 19 2.27 -7.61 12.67
N ASP A 20 2.25 -8.51 11.67
CA ASP A 20 2.28 -8.11 10.25
C ASP A 20 1.09 -7.21 9.91
N CYS A 21 -0.11 -7.54 10.38
CA CYS A 21 -1.31 -6.75 10.16
C CYS A 21 -1.21 -5.35 10.78
N VAL A 22 -0.71 -5.26 12.02
CA VAL A 22 -0.60 -3.98 12.74
C VAL A 22 0.43 -3.06 12.08
N TYR A 23 1.66 -3.52 11.83
CA TYR A 23 2.69 -2.65 11.25
C TYR A 23 2.31 -2.20 9.83
N GLN A 24 1.66 -3.08 9.06
CA GLN A 24 1.22 -2.76 7.70
C GLN A 24 0.10 -1.70 7.73
N GLY A 25 -0.87 -1.83 8.63
CA GLY A 25 -1.92 -0.83 8.82
C GLY A 25 -1.35 0.53 9.23
N VAL A 26 -0.40 0.54 10.18
CA VAL A 26 0.29 1.78 10.58
C VAL A 26 1.08 2.38 9.42
N MET A 27 1.79 1.57 8.65
CA MET A 27 2.54 2.04 7.48
C MET A 27 1.62 2.68 6.44
N CYS A 28 0.52 2.02 6.08
CA CYS A 28 -0.46 2.58 5.12
C CYS A 28 -1.07 3.88 5.65
N ALA A 29 -1.42 3.95 6.94
CA ALA A 29 -1.94 5.16 7.57
C ALA A 29 -0.93 6.33 7.50
N VAL A 30 0.33 6.07 7.82
CA VAL A 30 1.39 7.10 7.77
C VAL A 30 1.60 7.60 6.34
N LEU A 31 1.66 6.71 5.34
CA LEU A 31 1.83 7.09 3.94
C LEU A 31 0.64 7.89 3.41
N THR A 32 -0.58 7.50 3.79
CA THR A 32 -1.82 8.20 3.40
C THR A 32 -1.88 9.59 4.02
N LEU A 33 -1.54 9.73 5.31
CA LEU A 33 -1.46 11.02 5.98
C LEU A 33 -0.36 11.90 5.39
N ALA A 34 0.81 11.32 5.07
CA ALA A 34 1.88 12.06 4.40
C ALA A 34 1.43 12.59 3.03
N ALA A 35 0.70 11.78 2.25
CA ALA A 35 0.13 12.20 0.97
C ALA A 35 -0.86 13.35 1.14
N PHE A 36 -1.73 13.29 2.16
CA PHE A 36 -2.67 14.36 2.48
C PHE A 36 -1.93 15.67 2.80
N PHE A 37 -0.96 15.62 3.72
CA PHE A 37 -0.21 16.82 4.12
C PHE A 37 0.63 17.41 2.97
N ILE A 38 1.25 16.57 2.15
CA ILE A 38 2.02 17.04 0.99
C ILE A 38 1.07 17.68 -0.03
N GLY A 39 -0.09 17.07 -0.32
CA GLY A 39 -1.10 17.64 -1.20
C GLY A 39 -1.63 18.96 -0.68
N HIS A 40 -1.96 19.04 0.61
CA HIS A 40 -2.35 20.30 1.26
C HIS A 40 -1.27 21.38 1.12
N HIS A 41 0.00 21.01 1.32
CA HIS A 41 1.10 21.95 1.15
C HIS A 41 1.31 22.38 -0.31
N MET A 42 1.10 21.48 -1.26
CA MET A 42 1.20 21.82 -2.70
C MET A 42 0.06 22.75 -3.14
N GLU A 43 -1.14 22.60 -2.55
CA GLU A 43 -2.31 23.43 -2.85
C GLU A 43 -2.23 24.82 -2.20
N TYR A 44 -1.89 24.90 -0.90
CA TYR A 44 -1.97 26.15 -0.12
C TYR A 44 -0.61 26.73 0.32
N GLY A 45 0.49 26.01 0.16
CA GLY A 45 1.82 26.44 0.58
C GLY A 45 2.06 26.43 2.09
N VAL A 46 1.14 25.89 2.90
CA VAL A 46 1.21 25.88 4.37
C VAL A 46 0.99 24.47 4.92
N TRP A 47 1.53 24.21 6.12
CA TRP A 47 1.37 22.94 6.83
C TRP A 47 0.31 23.11 7.93
N THR A 48 -0.95 22.98 7.57
CA THR A 48 -2.09 23.04 8.50
C THR A 48 -3.02 21.87 8.32
N LEU A 49 -3.81 21.57 9.33
CA LEU A 49 -4.87 20.55 9.28
C LEU A 49 -6.19 21.23 8.93
N THR A 50 -6.35 21.60 7.68
CA THR A 50 -7.60 22.13 7.14
C THR A 50 -8.09 21.28 5.99
N ASN A 51 -9.31 21.48 5.54
CA ASN A 51 -9.84 20.75 4.40
C ASN A 51 -9.01 21.09 3.15
N SER A 52 -8.60 20.05 2.42
CA SER A 52 -7.80 20.15 1.19
C SER A 52 -8.33 19.11 0.21
N PRO A 53 -9.04 19.54 -0.85
CA PRO A 53 -9.49 18.64 -1.90
C PRO A 53 -8.35 17.88 -2.58
N ASP A 54 -7.25 18.57 -2.90
CA ASP A 54 -6.07 17.94 -3.51
C ASP A 54 -5.40 16.96 -2.54
N GLY A 55 -5.26 17.35 -1.27
CA GLY A 55 -4.76 16.47 -0.22
C GLY A 55 -5.61 15.21 -0.05
N THR A 56 -6.92 15.33 -0.07
CA THR A 56 -7.85 14.20 0.01
C THR A 56 -7.72 13.27 -1.20
N THR A 57 -7.65 13.84 -2.40
CA THR A 57 -7.49 13.08 -3.64
C THR A 57 -6.14 12.35 -3.68
N MET A 58 -5.05 13.00 -3.26
CA MET A 58 -3.73 12.39 -3.15
C MET A 58 -3.70 11.27 -2.10
N ALA A 59 -4.35 11.46 -0.96
CA ALA A 59 -4.47 10.43 0.07
C ALA A 59 -5.22 9.20 -0.44
N PHE A 60 -6.34 9.39 -1.14
CA PHE A 60 -7.10 8.31 -1.77
C PHE A 60 -6.27 7.54 -2.80
N LEU A 61 -5.57 8.24 -3.70
CA LEU A 61 -4.71 7.62 -4.70
C LEU A 61 -3.59 6.82 -4.03
N THR A 62 -2.92 7.42 -3.03
CA THR A 62 -1.83 6.76 -2.29
C THR A 62 -2.32 5.51 -1.58
N LEU A 63 -3.44 5.58 -0.85
CA LEU A 63 -4.00 4.43 -0.15
C LEU A 63 -4.39 3.32 -1.13
N SER A 64 -5.14 3.63 -2.18
CA SER A 64 -5.60 2.66 -3.18
C SER A 64 -4.42 1.95 -3.84
N MET A 65 -3.39 2.69 -4.23
CA MET A 65 -2.20 2.10 -4.87
C MET A 65 -1.31 1.35 -3.86
N ALA A 66 -1.19 1.83 -2.62
CA ALA A 66 -0.48 1.15 -1.57
C ALA A 66 -1.06 -0.25 -1.30
N GLU A 67 -2.38 -0.39 -1.23
CA GLU A 67 -3.07 -1.68 -1.07
C GLU A 67 -2.81 -2.63 -2.25
N ILE A 68 -2.79 -2.10 -3.47
CA ILE A 68 -2.47 -2.89 -4.67
C ILE A 68 -1.02 -3.38 -4.60
N PHE A 69 -0.05 -2.50 -4.35
CA PHE A 69 1.36 -2.88 -4.21
C PHE A 69 1.56 -3.84 -3.04
N HIS A 70 0.84 -3.63 -1.95
CA HIS A 70 0.86 -4.53 -0.81
C HIS A 70 0.36 -5.93 -1.16
N SER A 71 -0.64 -6.07 -2.02
CA SER A 71 -1.13 -7.38 -2.48
C SER A 71 -0.05 -8.22 -3.18
N PHE A 72 0.86 -7.56 -3.91
CA PHE A 72 2.03 -8.24 -4.49
C PHE A 72 3.01 -8.70 -3.41
N ASN A 73 3.22 -7.90 -2.37
CA ASN A 73 4.08 -8.26 -1.23
C ASN A 73 3.52 -9.45 -0.43
N MET A 74 2.20 -9.52 -0.26
CA MET A 74 1.52 -10.61 0.46
C MET A 74 1.64 -11.94 -0.28
N ARG A 75 1.70 -11.95 -1.60
CA ARG A 75 1.93 -13.16 -2.40
C ARG A 75 3.26 -13.84 -2.05
N ALA A 76 4.27 -13.05 -1.72
CA ALA A 76 5.60 -13.53 -1.36
C ALA A 76 5.79 -13.70 0.16
N HIS A 77 4.77 -13.97 0.92
CA HIS A 77 4.64 -13.98 2.39
C HIS A 77 5.97 -13.75 3.16
N ARG A 78 6.89 -14.72 3.17
CA ARG A 78 8.23 -14.60 3.81
C ARG A 78 9.40 -14.64 2.82
N ALA A 79 9.13 -14.78 1.53
CA ALA A 79 10.12 -14.66 0.46
C ALA A 79 10.15 -13.23 -0.08
N SER A 80 11.24 -12.83 -0.75
CA SER A 80 11.27 -11.56 -1.44
C SER A 80 10.39 -11.61 -2.69
N ILE A 81 9.69 -10.51 -2.98
CA ILE A 81 8.89 -10.35 -4.20
C ILE A 81 9.75 -10.54 -5.46
N PHE A 82 11.04 -10.19 -5.37
CA PHE A 82 12.00 -10.32 -6.49
C PHE A 82 12.46 -11.76 -6.75
N THR A 83 12.17 -12.72 -5.86
CA THR A 83 12.53 -14.12 -6.03
C THR A 83 11.43 -14.97 -6.67
N LEU A 84 10.25 -14.40 -6.91
CA LEU A 84 9.14 -15.08 -7.54
C LEU A 84 9.38 -15.27 -9.05
N ARG A 85 9.61 -16.51 -9.46
CA ARG A 85 9.89 -16.86 -10.87
C ARG A 85 8.66 -16.89 -11.78
N THR A 86 7.45 -16.99 -11.22
CA THR A 86 6.22 -17.09 -12.03
C THR A 86 5.37 -15.83 -11.87
N PRO A 87 5.22 -15.00 -12.90
CA PRO A 87 4.33 -13.86 -12.87
C PRO A 87 2.89 -14.34 -12.76
N ASN A 88 2.08 -13.67 -11.93
CA ASN A 88 0.65 -13.87 -11.90
C ASN A 88 -0.03 -12.83 -12.77
N TRP A 89 -0.30 -13.16 -14.02
CA TRP A 89 -0.92 -12.26 -14.97
C TRP A 89 -2.30 -11.77 -14.53
N THR A 90 -3.05 -12.60 -13.80
CA THR A 90 -4.33 -12.19 -13.21
C THR A 90 -4.15 -11.07 -12.20
N LEU A 91 -3.14 -11.15 -11.32
CA LEU A 91 -2.82 -10.11 -10.35
C LEU A 91 -2.33 -8.83 -11.03
N VAL A 92 -1.49 -8.97 -12.05
CA VAL A 92 -1.01 -7.82 -12.86
C VAL A 92 -2.19 -7.15 -13.57
N GLY A 93 -3.08 -7.93 -14.17
CA GLY A 93 -4.29 -7.41 -14.81
C GLY A 93 -5.23 -6.72 -13.83
N ALA A 94 -5.43 -7.29 -12.65
CA ALA A 94 -6.22 -6.67 -11.58
C ALA A 94 -5.60 -5.35 -11.09
N ALA A 95 -4.28 -5.30 -10.93
CA ALA A 95 -3.57 -4.07 -10.56
C ALA A 95 -3.70 -2.98 -11.63
N ALA A 96 -3.55 -3.33 -12.90
CA ALA A 96 -3.73 -2.40 -14.00
C ALA A 96 -5.18 -1.88 -14.10
N ALA A 97 -6.16 -2.76 -13.92
CA ALA A 97 -7.57 -2.37 -13.90
C ALA A 97 -7.89 -1.45 -12.70
N SER A 98 -7.35 -1.75 -11.51
CA SER A 98 -7.52 -0.91 -10.34
C SER A 98 -6.86 0.46 -10.51
N LEU A 99 -5.66 0.52 -11.09
CA LEU A 99 -4.99 1.79 -11.41
C LEU A 99 -5.82 2.62 -12.39
N ALA A 100 -6.33 2.00 -13.45
CA ALA A 100 -7.18 2.67 -14.44
C ALA A 100 -8.47 3.19 -13.78
N LEU A 101 -9.15 2.37 -12.95
CA LEU A 101 -10.37 2.76 -12.27
C LEU A 101 -10.13 3.90 -11.27
N THR A 102 -9.07 3.85 -10.48
CA THR A 102 -8.69 4.92 -9.54
C THR A 102 -8.41 6.22 -10.29
N THR A 103 -7.68 6.15 -11.42
CA THR A 103 -7.40 7.31 -12.25
C THR A 103 -8.68 7.89 -12.87
N LEU A 104 -9.60 7.03 -13.34
CA LEU A 104 -10.91 7.45 -13.84
C LEU A 104 -11.73 8.17 -12.76
N CYS A 105 -11.72 7.67 -11.51
CA CYS A 105 -12.42 8.33 -10.40
C CYS A 105 -11.90 9.75 -10.13
N ILE A 106 -10.63 10.03 -10.40
CA ILE A 106 -10.02 11.35 -10.17
C ILE A 106 -10.29 12.31 -11.34
N TYR A 107 -10.25 11.84 -12.59
CA TYR A 107 -10.25 12.72 -13.77
C TYR A 107 -11.57 12.75 -14.56
N VAL A 108 -12.48 11.79 -14.35
CA VAL A 108 -13.82 11.83 -14.98
C VAL A 108 -14.74 12.69 -14.12
N PRO A 109 -15.25 13.85 -14.63
CA PRO A 109 -15.98 14.82 -13.81
C PRO A 109 -17.14 14.23 -13.02
N PHE A 110 -17.96 13.40 -13.65
CA PHE A 110 -19.09 12.74 -13.00
C PHE A 110 -18.67 11.86 -11.80
N LEU A 111 -17.53 11.16 -11.91
CA LEU A 111 -17.01 10.32 -10.83
C LEU A 111 -16.32 11.19 -9.78
N ALA A 112 -15.52 12.16 -10.20
CA ALA A 112 -14.85 13.08 -9.29
C ALA A 112 -15.86 13.82 -8.41
N ASP A 113 -16.94 14.34 -8.99
CA ASP A 113 -18.02 14.99 -8.24
C ASP A 113 -18.73 14.03 -7.28
N ALA A 114 -18.94 12.77 -7.69
CA ALA A 114 -19.59 11.77 -6.84
C ALA A 114 -18.77 11.39 -5.59
N PHE A 115 -17.44 11.47 -5.68
CA PHE A 115 -16.50 11.14 -4.59
C PHE A 115 -15.89 12.38 -3.92
N ASP A 116 -16.27 13.58 -4.34
CA ASP A 116 -15.71 14.86 -3.86
C ASP A 116 -14.18 14.95 -4.09
N PHE A 117 -13.74 14.47 -5.25
CA PHE A 117 -12.34 14.53 -5.66
C PHE A 117 -12.10 15.70 -6.61
N THR A 118 -10.86 16.20 -6.60
CA THR A 118 -10.38 17.20 -7.55
C THR A 118 -9.39 16.60 -8.54
N ALA A 119 -9.34 17.17 -9.74
CA ALA A 119 -8.35 16.78 -10.74
C ALA A 119 -6.97 17.32 -10.33
N ILE A 120 -6.17 16.47 -9.72
CA ILE A 120 -4.80 16.81 -9.27
C ILE A 120 -3.84 16.94 -10.45
N SER A 121 -2.77 17.73 -10.26
CA SER A 121 -1.72 17.91 -11.25
C SER A 121 -0.88 16.63 -11.44
N ALA A 122 -0.15 16.55 -12.56
CA ALA A 122 0.75 15.43 -12.82
C ALA A 122 1.87 15.30 -11.74
N ALA A 123 2.28 16.42 -11.14
CA ALA A 123 3.27 16.41 -10.07
C ALA A 123 2.70 15.78 -8.79
N GLU A 124 1.50 16.17 -8.39
CA GLU A 124 0.76 15.61 -7.25
C GLU A 124 0.48 14.12 -7.44
N TYR A 125 0.04 13.74 -8.65
CA TYR A 125 -0.15 12.34 -9.02
C TYR A 125 1.15 11.53 -8.88
N ALA A 126 2.27 12.05 -9.39
CA ALA A 126 3.57 11.39 -9.29
C ALA A 126 4.06 11.26 -7.83
N VAL A 127 3.83 12.27 -6.99
CA VAL A 127 4.15 12.23 -5.57
C VAL A 127 3.31 11.16 -4.85
N ALA A 128 2.00 11.13 -5.08
CA ALA A 128 1.10 10.15 -4.49
C ALA A 128 1.48 8.71 -4.89
N MET A 129 1.79 8.48 -6.17
CA MET A 129 2.28 7.20 -6.67
C MET A 129 3.64 6.83 -6.08
N GLY A 130 4.56 7.79 -5.94
CA GLY A 130 5.86 7.58 -5.30
C GLY A 130 5.72 7.12 -3.86
N LEU A 131 4.84 7.75 -3.09
CA LEU A 131 4.52 7.33 -1.71
C LEU A 131 3.92 5.91 -1.66
N ALA A 132 3.00 5.59 -2.57
CA ALA A 132 2.43 4.25 -2.64
C ALA A 132 3.48 3.17 -2.94
N VAL A 133 4.42 3.44 -3.85
CA VAL A 133 5.51 2.51 -4.19
C VAL A 133 6.44 2.25 -3.01
N LEU A 134 6.58 3.19 -2.06
CA LEU A 134 7.40 3.00 -0.85
C LEU A 134 6.94 1.82 0.02
N VAL A 135 5.71 1.37 -0.12
CA VAL A 135 5.22 0.14 0.54
C VAL A 135 6.11 -1.06 0.20
N ILE A 136 6.60 -1.17 -1.03
CA ILE A 136 7.41 -2.31 -1.48
C ILE A 136 8.72 -2.39 -0.70
N PRO A 137 9.62 -1.39 -0.71
CA PRO A 137 10.89 -1.47 0.00
C PRO A 137 10.71 -1.53 1.52
N VAL A 138 9.72 -0.87 2.09
CA VAL A 138 9.46 -0.91 3.53
C VAL A 138 9.09 -2.33 3.97
N VAL A 139 8.16 -2.97 3.27
CA VAL A 139 7.77 -4.36 3.58
C VAL A 139 8.93 -5.34 3.37
N GLU A 140 9.72 -5.17 2.32
CA GLU A 140 10.91 -6.02 2.10
C GLU A 140 11.96 -5.85 3.20
N LEU A 141 12.16 -4.63 3.70
CA LEU A 141 13.05 -4.36 4.84
C LEU A 141 12.57 -5.08 6.10
N VAL A 142 11.27 -4.97 6.43
CA VAL A 142 10.68 -5.67 7.59
C VAL A 142 10.82 -7.17 7.46
N LYS A 143 10.55 -7.75 6.30
CA LYS A 143 10.76 -9.19 6.02
C LYS A 143 12.22 -9.60 6.19
N CYS A 144 13.16 -8.74 5.80
CA CYS A 144 14.58 -8.99 5.98
C CYS A 144 14.96 -9.05 7.46
N VAL A 145 14.47 -8.12 8.26
CA VAL A 145 14.67 -8.10 9.72
C VAL A 145 14.03 -9.31 10.39
N GLN A 146 12.79 -9.65 10.05
CA GLN A 146 12.11 -10.84 10.59
C GLN A 146 12.88 -12.11 10.31
N ARG A 147 13.37 -12.30 9.08
CA ARG A 147 14.22 -13.45 8.72
C ARG A 147 15.55 -13.51 9.51
N ALA A 148 16.14 -12.34 9.78
CA ALA A 148 17.36 -12.27 10.57
C ALA A 148 17.13 -12.64 12.03
N VAL A 149 16.01 -12.21 12.61
CA VAL A 149 15.61 -12.54 14.00
C VAL A 149 15.29 -14.03 14.13
N GLU A 150 14.52 -14.60 13.19
CA GLU A 150 14.19 -16.03 13.19
C GLU A 150 15.44 -16.92 13.09
N LYS A 151 16.41 -16.54 12.26
CA LYS A 151 17.68 -17.27 12.16
C LYS A 151 18.47 -17.24 13.47
N ARG A 152 18.51 -16.11 14.17
CA ARG A 152 19.17 -16.00 15.47
C ARG A 152 18.51 -16.86 16.55
N ALA A 153 17.18 -16.86 16.58
CA ALA A 153 16.41 -17.68 17.53
C ALA A 153 16.54 -19.19 17.26
N ALA A 154 16.81 -19.60 16.03
CA ALA A 154 17.03 -21.01 15.68
C ALA A 154 18.47 -21.52 16.01
N HIS A 155 19.39 -20.62 16.33
CA HIS A 155 20.77 -20.91 16.67
C HIS A 155 21.12 -20.69 18.17
N ALA A 156 20.13 -20.22 18.96
CA ALA A 156 20.20 -20.04 20.42
C ALA A 156 19.50 -21.18 21.14
#